data_691502d1530382c6f8173925216e295d
#
_entry.id   691502d1530382c6f8173925216e295d
#
_cell.length_a   1.000
_cell.length_b   1.000
_cell.length_c   1.000
_cell.angle_alpha   90.00
_cell.angle_beta   90.00
_cell.angle_gamma   90.00
#
_symmetry.space_group_name_H-M   'P 1'
#
loop_
_entity.id
_entity.type
_entity.pdbx_description
1 polymer ?
#
loop_
_entity_poly.entity_id
_entity_poly.type
_entity_poly.pdbx_seq_one_letter_code
_entity_poly.pdbx_strand_id
1 'polypeptide(L)'
;MIVAEPSAPGTQAGSAAKAWLRALALTAPIASRPERVLAAVVCEHAASRGDAPALLSDQECFTYTQLAGRMHQYARWALDHDIGKGDVVCLLMPNRPEYFAIWLGITSAGGVVALLNTNLSGAALAHGIRAVSPRHIIVGASMAATLLSALSSQEMPAVSVHGSDCAPFPRIDHGADKYATNALSDAERRSVTVHDPALCIYTSGTTGLPKAAKVSHARVMQWSHWFAGMMDAQPEDRMYNCLPMYHSVGGVQAPGALLAAGGSVVIRERFSAGRFWSDIARWDCTMFQYIGELCRYLLNTPLTPHDKAHRIRMACGNGLAGEVWARLQERFSIPQILEFYASTEGGVSLFNAEGKPGAVGRVPGYLTH
;
A
#
# COMPACT_ATOMS: atom_id res chain seq x y z
N MET A 1 -54.29 -9.60 -11.93
CA MET A 1 -53.62 -10.32 -10.84
C MET A 1 -52.16 -10.35 -11.23
N ILE A 2 -51.39 -9.39 -10.74
CA ILE A 2 -49.95 -9.28 -11.01
C ILE A 2 -49.27 -10.09 -9.90
N VAL A 3 -48.64 -11.19 -10.29
CA VAL A 3 -47.86 -12.03 -9.39
C VAL A 3 -46.53 -11.32 -9.12
N ALA A 4 -46.31 -10.90 -7.90
CA ALA A 4 -45.00 -10.34 -7.46
C ALA A 4 -43.99 -11.48 -7.42
N GLU A 5 -42.89 -11.31 -8.12
CA GLU A 5 -41.71 -12.19 -8.00
C GLU A 5 -41.10 -12.10 -6.58
N PRO A 6 -40.64 -13.20 -6.00
CA PRO A 6 -40.01 -13.18 -4.68
C PRO A 6 -38.68 -12.48 -4.77
N SER A 7 -38.50 -11.43 -3.97
CA SER A 7 -37.22 -10.76 -3.74
C SER A 7 -36.21 -11.75 -3.17
N ALA A 8 -35.05 -11.86 -3.81
CA ALA A 8 -33.92 -12.60 -3.31
C ALA A 8 -33.52 -12.15 -1.88
N PRO A 9 -33.00 -13.04 -1.02
CA PRO A 9 -32.65 -12.70 0.35
C PRO A 9 -31.53 -11.63 0.36
N GLY A 10 -31.90 -10.41 0.74
CA GLY A 10 -31.00 -9.28 0.86
C GLY A 10 -29.99 -9.55 1.96
N THR A 11 -28.75 -9.86 1.58
CA THR A 11 -27.57 -9.59 2.43
C THR A 11 -27.64 -8.11 2.77
N GLN A 12 -27.68 -7.76 4.07
CA GLN A 12 -27.55 -6.38 4.54
C GLN A 12 -26.15 -5.85 4.19
N ALA A 13 -25.97 -5.45 2.94
CA ALA A 13 -24.88 -4.57 2.59
C ALA A 13 -25.07 -3.28 3.40
N GLY A 14 -24.12 -2.96 4.26
CA GLY A 14 -24.17 -1.71 5.00
C GLY A 14 -24.42 -0.58 4.00
N SER A 15 -25.45 0.25 4.25
CA SER A 15 -25.89 1.30 3.33
C SER A 15 -24.69 2.04 2.75
N ALA A 16 -24.63 2.24 1.43
CA ALA A 16 -23.58 3.02 0.75
C ALA A 16 -23.34 4.36 1.44
N ALA A 17 -24.42 5.02 1.90
CA ALA A 17 -24.32 6.26 2.66
C ALA A 17 -23.50 6.11 3.95
N LYS A 18 -23.62 4.99 4.67
CA LYS A 18 -22.81 4.72 5.86
C LYS A 18 -21.30 4.61 5.53
N ALA A 19 -20.94 3.96 4.41
CA ALA A 19 -19.54 3.88 3.98
C ALA A 19 -18.95 5.27 3.72
N TRP A 20 -19.68 6.13 3.01
CA TRP A 20 -19.28 7.51 2.76
C TRP A 20 -19.14 8.32 4.05
N LEU A 21 -20.10 8.20 4.97
CA LEU A 21 -20.05 8.91 6.26
C LEU A 21 -18.86 8.46 7.11
N ARG A 22 -18.55 7.16 7.15
CA ARG A 22 -17.34 6.66 7.84
C ARG A 22 -16.07 7.25 7.22
N ALA A 23 -15.94 7.21 5.90
CA ALA A 23 -14.78 7.75 5.20
C ALA A 23 -14.59 9.25 5.49
N LEU A 24 -15.67 10.04 5.46
CA LEU A 24 -15.66 11.46 5.85
C LEU A 24 -15.24 11.65 7.30
N ALA A 25 -15.83 10.89 8.24
CA ALA A 25 -15.50 10.99 9.66
C ALA A 25 -14.04 10.68 9.95
N LEU A 26 -13.45 9.67 9.28
CA LEU A 26 -12.05 9.30 9.44
C LEU A 26 -11.08 10.30 8.81
N THR A 27 -11.48 10.98 7.74
CA THR A 27 -10.60 11.93 7.04
C THR A 27 -10.72 13.38 7.56
N ALA A 28 -11.84 13.77 8.15
CA ALA A 28 -12.06 15.11 8.66
C ALA A 28 -10.97 15.62 9.64
N PRO A 29 -10.42 14.79 10.57
CA PRO A 29 -9.39 15.23 11.49
C PRO A 29 -8.00 15.47 10.87
N ILE A 30 -7.75 15.07 9.62
CA ILE A 30 -6.40 15.13 9.02
C ILE A 30 -5.87 16.58 9.01
N ALA A 31 -6.66 17.52 8.59
CA ALA A 31 -6.25 18.92 8.51
C ALA A 31 -6.02 19.57 9.89
N SER A 32 -6.76 19.15 10.92
CA SER A 32 -6.66 19.70 12.28
C SER A 32 -5.53 19.09 13.11
N ARG A 33 -4.88 18.03 12.63
CA ARG A 33 -3.75 17.34 13.28
C ARG A 33 -2.59 17.18 12.30
N PRO A 34 -1.96 18.29 11.89
CA PRO A 34 -0.99 18.25 10.79
C PRO A 34 0.23 17.39 11.07
N GLU A 35 0.66 17.18 12.31
CA GLU A 35 1.80 16.30 12.65
C GLU A 35 1.42 14.81 12.64
N ARG A 36 0.12 14.47 12.59
CA ARG A 36 -0.35 13.08 12.59
C ARG A 36 -0.27 12.49 11.18
N VAL A 37 0.93 12.07 10.79
CA VAL A 37 1.19 11.32 9.54
C VAL A 37 1.04 9.81 9.74
N LEU A 38 1.06 9.00 8.69
CA LEU A 38 0.83 7.54 8.81
C LEU A 38 1.83 6.86 9.76
N ALA A 39 3.08 7.31 9.80
CA ALA A 39 4.06 6.83 10.76
C ALA A 39 3.62 7.05 12.22
N ALA A 40 2.99 8.20 12.53
CA ALA A 40 2.45 8.46 13.85
C ALA A 40 1.28 7.53 14.19
N VAL A 41 0.42 7.21 13.21
CA VAL A 41 -0.68 6.23 13.38
C VAL A 41 -0.13 4.84 13.71
N VAL A 42 0.94 4.41 13.05
CA VAL A 42 1.62 3.14 13.38
C VAL A 42 2.14 3.16 14.82
N CYS A 43 2.74 4.27 15.27
CA CYS A 43 3.19 4.41 16.67
C CYS A 43 2.03 4.41 17.66
N GLU A 44 0.89 5.03 17.35
CA GLU A 44 -0.33 4.97 18.17
C GLU A 44 -0.82 3.53 18.36
N HIS A 45 -0.82 2.74 17.28
CA HIS A 45 -1.16 1.31 17.37
C HIS A 45 -0.09 0.49 18.08
N ALA A 46 1.20 0.81 17.92
CA ALA A 46 2.26 0.17 18.69
C ALA A 46 2.10 0.38 20.20
N ALA A 47 1.67 1.57 20.62
CA ALA A 47 1.42 1.89 22.02
C ALA A 47 0.16 1.21 22.59
N SER A 48 -0.91 1.04 21.80
CA SER A 48 -2.21 0.55 22.26
C SER A 48 -2.41 -0.97 22.06
N ARG A 49 -1.76 -1.56 21.05
CA ARG A 49 -1.91 -2.97 20.64
C ARG A 49 -0.62 -3.54 20.03
N GLY A 50 0.50 -3.27 20.67
CA GLY A 50 1.83 -3.53 20.14
C GLY A 50 2.12 -4.94 19.65
N ASP A 51 1.55 -5.97 20.29
CA ASP A 51 1.72 -7.38 19.92
C ASP A 51 0.81 -7.83 18.77
N ALA A 52 -0.15 -6.98 18.34
CA ALA A 52 -1.01 -7.31 17.21
C ALA A 52 -0.20 -7.34 15.90
N PRO A 53 -0.48 -8.28 14.97
CA PRO A 53 0.18 -8.35 13.69
C PRO A 53 -0.13 -7.09 12.87
N ALA A 54 0.90 -6.55 12.19
CA ALA A 54 0.79 -5.41 11.30
C ALA A 54 1.09 -5.81 9.84
N LEU A 55 2.29 -6.32 9.57
CA LEU A 55 2.73 -6.74 8.24
C LEU A 55 3.24 -8.18 8.29
N LEU A 56 2.78 -9.01 7.39
CA LEU A 56 3.03 -10.45 7.39
C LEU A 56 3.50 -10.92 6.01
N SER A 57 4.47 -11.83 5.99
CA SER A 57 4.90 -12.56 4.79
C SER A 57 5.48 -13.92 5.17
N ASP A 58 5.81 -14.74 4.18
CA ASP A 58 6.50 -16.03 4.43
C ASP A 58 7.91 -15.87 5.00
N GLN A 59 8.54 -14.71 4.80
CA GLN A 59 9.95 -14.47 5.15
C GLN A 59 10.09 -13.65 6.43
N GLU A 60 9.20 -12.71 6.66
CA GLU A 60 9.26 -11.80 7.79
C GLU A 60 7.86 -11.36 8.23
N CYS A 61 7.68 -11.17 9.52
CA CYS A 61 6.44 -10.71 10.11
C CYS A 61 6.75 -9.62 11.12
N PHE A 62 5.97 -8.55 11.09
CA PHE A 62 6.06 -7.48 12.08
C PHE A 62 4.76 -7.34 12.86
N THR A 63 4.84 -7.32 14.18
CA THR A 63 3.81 -6.73 15.04
C THR A 63 3.88 -5.20 14.91
N TYR A 64 2.90 -4.48 15.48
CA TYR A 64 2.94 -3.01 15.49
C TYR A 64 4.17 -2.47 16.23
N THR A 65 4.56 -3.07 17.37
CA THR A 65 5.78 -2.71 18.09
C THR A 65 7.04 -2.92 17.22
N GLN A 66 7.12 -4.07 16.54
CA GLN A 66 8.27 -4.36 15.67
C GLN A 66 8.32 -3.43 14.44
N LEU A 67 7.17 -3.15 13.82
CA LEU A 67 7.10 -2.21 12.70
C LEU A 67 7.51 -0.80 13.13
N ALA A 68 7.00 -0.30 14.26
CA ALA A 68 7.39 1.01 14.79
C ALA A 68 8.89 1.06 15.13
N GLY A 69 9.41 0.02 15.78
CA GLY A 69 10.84 -0.08 16.10
C GLY A 69 11.69 -0.05 14.85
N ARG A 70 11.34 -0.84 13.84
CA ARG A 70 12.07 -0.89 12.57
C ARG A 70 12.00 0.44 11.82
N MET A 71 10.86 1.08 11.82
CA MET A 71 10.66 2.42 11.28
C MET A 71 11.56 3.45 11.98
N HIS A 72 11.67 3.42 13.31
CA HIS A 72 12.56 4.31 14.06
C HIS A 72 14.04 4.07 13.73
N GLN A 73 14.45 2.83 13.51
CA GLN A 73 15.81 2.50 13.07
C GLN A 73 16.11 3.10 11.69
N TYR A 74 15.20 3.00 10.73
CA TYR A 74 15.35 3.63 9.41
C TYR A 74 15.31 5.16 9.46
N ALA A 75 14.52 5.73 10.35
CA ALA A 75 14.54 7.18 10.57
C ALA A 75 15.90 7.66 11.07
N ARG A 76 16.51 6.98 12.06
CA ARG A 76 17.84 7.29 12.56
C ARG A 76 18.92 7.06 11.51
N TRP A 77 18.79 5.97 10.75
CA TRP A 77 19.68 5.74 9.61
C TRP A 77 19.64 6.91 8.62
N ALA A 78 18.43 7.38 8.27
CA ALA A 78 18.29 8.52 7.37
C ALA A 78 18.91 9.80 7.91
N LEU A 79 18.73 10.08 9.21
CA LEU A 79 19.34 11.24 9.88
C LEU A 79 20.87 11.17 9.87
N ASP A 80 21.45 9.99 10.12
CA ASP A 80 22.90 9.76 10.15
C ASP A 80 23.56 9.82 8.76
N HIS A 81 22.74 9.64 7.71
CA HIS A 81 23.15 9.76 6.31
C HIS A 81 22.77 11.11 5.69
N ASP A 82 22.54 12.12 6.54
CA ASP A 82 22.18 13.48 6.12
C ASP A 82 20.99 13.54 5.15
N ILE A 83 20.03 12.62 5.25
CA ILE A 83 18.78 12.70 4.51
C ILE A 83 17.91 13.76 5.18
N GLY A 84 17.90 14.94 4.58
CA GLY A 84 17.16 16.11 5.06
C GLY A 84 15.72 16.16 4.57
N LYS A 85 15.02 17.20 5.04
CA LYS A 85 13.62 17.44 4.65
C LYS A 85 13.53 17.74 3.15
N GLY A 86 12.78 16.90 2.43
CA GLY A 86 12.58 17.00 0.99
C GLY A 86 13.62 16.27 0.14
N ASP A 87 14.71 15.76 0.72
CA ASP A 87 15.66 14.91 0.00
C ASP A 87 14.99 13.62 -0.48
N VAL A 88 15.27 13.23 -1.72
CA VAL A 88 14.67 12.05 -2.31
C VAL A 88 15.55 10.82 -2.14
N VAL A 89 14.94 9.74 -1.68
CA VAL A 89 15.52 8.40 -1.63
C VAL A 89 14.75 7.48 -2.58
N CYS A 90 15.42 6.93 -3.57
CA CYS A 90 14.82 5.92 -4.44
C CYS A 90 14.78 4.56 -3.73
N LEU A 91 13.64 3.88 -3.82
CA LEU A 91 13.45 2.52 -3.30
C LEU A 91 13.14 1.58 -4.45
N LEU A 92 14.10 0.71 -4.80
CA LEU A 92 13.98 -0.32 -5.84
C LEU A 92 14.03 -1.71 -5.18
N MET A 93 12.87 -2.22 -4.78
CA MET A 93 12.82 -3.43 -3.98
C MET A 93 11.54 -4.22 -4.25
N PRO A 94 11.59 -5.57 -4.25
CA PRO A 94 10.39 -6.41 -4.32
C PRO A 94 9.46 -6.18 -3.13
N ASN A 95 8.20 -6.58 -3.28
CA ASN A 95 7.20 -6.50 -2.21
C ASN A 95 7.65 -7.31 -0.99
N ARG A 96 7.69 -6.66 0.17
CA ARG A 96 7.94 -7.30 1.48
C ARG A 96 7.57 -6.34 2.63
N PRO A 97 7.37 -6.83 3.86
CA PRO A 97 7.10 -6.01 5.04
C PRO A 97 8.14 -4.90 5.28
N GLU A 98 9.42 -5.19 5.13
CA GLU A 98 10.52 -4.24 5.30
C GLU A 98 10.42 -3.03 4.37
N TYR A 99 9.84 -3.18 3.18
CA TYR A 99 9.56 -2.07 2.26
C TYR A 99 8.78 -0.94 2.93
N PHE A 100 7.78 -1.30 3.76
CA PHE A 100 7.00 -0.33 4.53
C PHE A 100 7.81 0.32 5.63
N ALA A 101 8.58 -0.45 6.40
CA ALA A 101 9.41 0.08 7.47
C ALA A 101 10.43 1.11 6.93
N ILE A 102 11.01 0.84 5.75
CA ILE A 102 11.95 1.74 5.08
C ILE A 102 11.26 3.06 4.74
N TRP A 103 10.16 3.03 3.96
CA TRP A 103 9.60 4.30 3.51
C TRP A 103 8.91 5.07 4.64
N LEU A 104 8.26 4.40 5.60
CA LEU A 104 7.70 5.06 6.78
C LEU A 104 8.80 5.72 7.63
N GLY A 105 9.92 5.03 7.84
CA GLY A 105 11.04 5.54 8.59
C GLY A 105 11.69 6.77 7.94
N ILE A 106 12.04 6.68 6.67
CA ILE A 106 12.64 7.79 5.91
C ILE A 106 11.71 9.00 5.85
N THR A 107 10.42 8.78 5.60
CA THR A 107 9.46 9.89 5.51
C THR A 107 9.15 10.51 6.88
N SER A 108 9.26 9.76 7.98
CA SER A 108 9.14 10.31 9.33
C SER A 108 10.34 11.20 9.71
N ALA A 109 11.50 10.99 9.07
CA ALA A 109 12.69 11.85 9.19
C ALA A 109 12.65 13.08 8.24
N GLY A 110 11.62 13.18 7.39
CA GLY A 110 11.42 14.29 6.45
C GLY A 110 11.89 14.00 5.02
N GLY A 111 12.49 12.86 4.75
CA GLY A 111 12.85 12.44 3.39
C GLY A 111 11.61 12.12 2.54
N VAL A 112 11.79 12.06 1.24
CA VAL A 112 10.77 11.67 0.25
C VAL A 112 11.20 10.35 -0.38
N VAL A 113 10.32 9.33 -0.39
CA VAL A 113 10.69 8.05 -0.99
C VAL A 113 10.06 7.89 -2.38
N ALA A 114 10.91 7.70 -3.40
CA ALA A 114 10.50 7.42 -4.76
C ALA A 114 10.38 5.90 -4.98
N LEU A 115 9.17 5.43 -5.22
CA LEU A 115 8.84 4.01 -5.33
C LEU A 115 9.09 3.53 -6.76
N LEU A 116 10.28 2.97 -7.02
CA LEU A 116 10.68 2.56 -8.37
C LEU A 116 10.00 1.25 -8.80
N ASN A 117 9.57 1.22 -10.04
CA ASN A 117 8.97 0.02 -10.65
C ASN A 117 10.04 -1.05 -10.89
N THR A 118 9.93 -2.19 -10.21
CA THR A 118 10.86 -3.33 -10.29
C THR A 118 10.85 -4.08 -11.62
N ASN A 119 9.91 -3.77 -12.52
CA ASN A 119 9.87 -4.34 -13.88
C ASN A 119 10.64 -3.47 -14.89
N LEU A 120 11.14 -2.29 -14.49
CA LEU A 120 11.95 -1.45 -15.36
C LEU A 120 13.42 -1.86 -15.31
N SER A 121 14.11 -1.67 -16.44
CA SER A 121 15.55 -1.90 -16.59
C SER A 121 16.15 -0.89 -17.56
N GLY A 122 17.47 -0.84 -17.66
CA GLY A 122 18.21 -0.01 -18.63
C GLY A 122 17.75 1.45 -18.61
N ALA A 123 17.55 2.04 -19.80
CA ALA A 123 17.23 3.45 -19.99
C ALA A 123 15.92 3.89 -19.29
N ALA A 124 14.91 3.03 -19.22
CA ALA A 124 13.65 3.36 -18.57
C ALA A 124 13.81 3.49 -17.03
N LEU A 125 14.57 2.60 -16.41
CA LEU A 125 14.91 2.69 -14.99
C LEU A 125 15.78 3.91 -14.72
N ALA A 126 16.81 4.12 -15.53
CA ALA A 126 17.70 5.30 -15.43
C ALA A 126 16.91 6.62 -15.52
N HIS A 127 15.94 6.70 -16.45
CA HIS A 127 15.06 7.87 -16.57
C HIS A 127 14.25 8.09 -15.29
N GLY A 128 13.63 7.03 -14.74
CA GLY A 128 12.86 7.14 -13.50
C GLY A 128 13.71 7.65 -12.34
N ILE A 129 14.95 7.17 -12.21
CA ILE A 129 15.88 7.62 -11.16
C ILE A 129 16.26 9.09 -11.37
N ARG A 130 16.68 9.48 -12.58
CA ARG A 130 17.09 10.87 -12.89
C ARG A 130 15.94 11.87 -12.71
N ALA A 131 14.70 11.46 -12.99
CA ALA A 131 13.52 12.33 -12.89
C ALA A 131 13.27 12.89 -11.49
N VAL A 132 13.82 12.26 -10.45
CA VAL A 132 13.66 12.69 -9.05
C VAL A 132 14.96 13.14 -8.40
N SER A 133 16.10 13.07 -9.11
CA SER A 133 17.42 13.48 -8.62
C SER A 133 17.70 12.99 -7.18
N PRO A 134 17.76 11.68 -6.95
CA PRO A 134 17.82 11.15 -5.60
C PRO A 134 19.17 11.41 -4.93
N ARG A 135 19.17 11.65 -3.63
CA ARG A 135 20.37 11.71 -2.80
C ARG A 135 20.90 10.31 -2.50
N HIS A 136 20.01 9.32 -2.40
CA HIS A 136 20.35 7.94 -2.08
C HIS A 136 19.45 6.95 -2.84
N ILE A 137 19.97 5.77 -3.11
CA ILE A 137 19.18 4.64 -3.66
C ILE A 137 19.27 3.47 -2.67
N ILE A 138 18.12 2.96 -2.28
CA ILE A 138 17.99 1.70 -1.56
C ILE A 138 17.53 0.64 -2.57
N VAL A 139 18.32 -0.41 -2.72
CA VAL A 139 18.03 -1.47 -3.69
C VAL A 139 17.96 -2.83 -3.00
N GLY A 140 16.95 -3.63 -3.30
CA GLY A 140 16.93 -5.04 -2.92
C GLY A 140 18.07 -5.81 -3.62
N ALA A 141 18.74 -6.72 -2.92
CA ALA A 141 19.89 -7.45 -3.48
C ALA A 141 19.57 -8.12 -4.82
N SER A 142 18.37 -8.66 -4.99
CA SER A 142 17.91 -9.27 -6.26
C SER A 142 17.78 -8.27 -7.41
N MET A 143 17.75 -6.95 -7.14
CA MET A 143 17.63 -5.89 -8.14
C MET A 143 18.93 -5.13 -8.37
N ALA A 144 20.00 -5.44 -7.63
CA ALA A 144 21.27 -4.73 -7.71
C ALA A 144 21.90 -4.79 -9.11
N ALA A 145 21.89 -5.94 -9.76
CA ALA A 145 22.39 -6.10 -11.13
C ALA A 145 21.57 -5.25 -12.13
N THR A 146 20.26 -5.16 -11.95
CA THR A 146 19.38 -4.33 -12.77
C THR A 146 19.72 -2.85 -12.60
N LEU A 147 19.97 -2.38 -11.37
CA LEU A 147 20.42 -1.01 -11.09
C LEU A 147 21.76 -0.72 -11.77
N LEU A 148 22.76 -1.60 -11.59
CA LEU A 148 24.10 -1.46 -12.17
C LEU A 148 24.08 -1.44 -13.71
N SER A 149 23.14 -2.13 -14.35
CA SER A 149 22.95 -2.09 -15.80
C SER A 149 22.28 -0.81 -16.30
N ALA A 150 21.60 -0.06 -15.42
CA ALA A 150 20.85 1.15 -15.78
C ALA A 150 21.67 2.44 -15.60
N LEU A 151 22.55 2.51 -14.62
CA LEU A 151 23.35 3.70 -14.30
C LEU A 151 24.85 3.40 -14.38
N SER A 152 25.59 4.34 -14.96
CA SER A 152 27.05 4.34 -14.86
C SER A 152 27.50 4.71 -13.43
N SER A 153 28.73 4.33 -13.08
CA SER A 153 29.29 4.67 -11.74
C SER A 153 29.39 6.19 -11.49
N GLN A 154 29.53 6.98 -12.54
CA GLN A 154 29.60 8.45 -12.44
C GLN A 154 28.22 9.10 -12.19
N GLU A 155 27.13 8.44 -12.56
CA GLU A 155 25.76 8.92 -12.39
C GLU A 155 25.11 8.41 -11.12
N MET A 156 25.77 7.50 -10.41
CA MET A 156 25.18 6.79 -9.28
C MET A 156 25.32 7.60 -8.00
N PRO A 157 24.20 7.97 -7.33
CA PRO A 157 24.26 8.56 -6.01
C PRO A 157 24.74 7.51 -4.99
N ALA A 158 24.74 7.85 -3.70
CA ALA A 158 24.97 6.85 -2.65
C ALA A 158 23.96 5.70 -2.78
N VAL A 159 24.44 4.46 -2.64
CA VAL A 159 23.63 3.25 -2.76
C VAL A 159 23.78 2.38 -1.53
N SER A 160 22.69 1.85 -1.01
CA SER A 160 22.68 0.78 -0.02
C SER A 160 21.85 -0.40 -0.51
N VAL A 161 22.28 -1.61 -0.18
CA VAL A 161 21.59 -2.83 -0.55
C VAL A 161 20.81 -3.40 0.64
N HIS A 162 19.65 -3.97 0.39
CA HIS A 162 18.86 -4.68 1.41
C HIS A 162 18.83 -6.19 1.12
N GLY A 163 19.01 -7.00 2.17
CA GLY A 163 18.72 -8.44 2.19
C GLY A 163 19.97 -9.31 2.11
N SER A 164 20.85 -9.18 1.14
CA SER A 164 22.07 -9.97 0.99
C SER A 164 23.24 -9.07 0.63
N ASP A 165 24.45 -9.52 0.95
CA ASP A 165 25.66 -8.80 0.56
C ASP A 165 25.78 -8.69 -0.95
N CYS A 166 26.06 -7.48 -1.41
CA CYS A 166 26.22 -7.16 -2.83
C CYS A 166 27.29 -6.06 -2.97
N ALA A 167 28.56 -6.46 -3.03
CA ALA A 167 29.65 -5.51 -3.19
C ALA A 167 29.48 -4.66 -4.46
N PRO A 168 29.82 -3.37 -4.44
CA PRO A 168 30.48 -2.66 -3.32
C PRO A 168 29.54 -1.99 -2.31
N PHE A 169 28.26 -2.26 -2.32
CA PHE A 169 27.24 -1.51 -1.58
C PHE A 169 27.13 -1.97 -0.13
N PRO A 170 27.08 -1.02 0.84
CA PRO A 170 26.81 -1.36 2.24
C PRO A 170 25.36 -1.86 2.41
N ARG A 171 25.17 -2.74 3.39
CA ARG A 171 23.82 -3.23 3.72
C ARG A 171 23.09 -2.25 4.62
N ILE A 172 21.90 -1.81 4.13
CA ILE A 172 21.05 -0.88 4.89
C ILE A 172 20.39 -1.56 6.09
N ASP A 173 19.94 -2.81 5.97
CA ASP A 173 19.33 -3.57 7.06
C ASP A 173 20.31 -3.73 8.25
N HIS A 174 21.55 -4.14 8.00
CA HIS A 174 22.61 -4.17 9.00
C HIS A 174 23.00 -2.76 9.51
N GLY A 175 22.93 -1.76 8.62
CA GLY A 175 23.15 -0.37 9.02
C GLY A 175 22.08 0.12 9.99
N ALA A 176 20.81 -0.20 9.72
CA ALA A 176 19.67 0.16 10.56
C ALA A 176 19.68 -0.57 11.91
N ASP A 177 20.14 -1.84 11.95
CA ASP A 177 20.23 -2.65 13.19
C ASP A 177 21.10 -2.02 14.27
N LYS A 178 22.00 -1.09 13.91
CA LYS A 178 22.85 -0.37 14.87
C LYS A 178 22.10 0.68 15.70
N TYR A 179 20.92 1.09 15.26
CA TYR A 179 20.13 2.12 15.92
C TYR A 179 19.07 1.53 16.85
N ALA A 180 18.74 2.32 17.88
CA ALA A 180 17.72 1.94 18.85
C ALA A 180 16.31 1.89 18.21
N THR A 181 15.47 0.99 18.71
CA THR A 181 14.10 0.79 18.24
C THR A 181 13.07 1.70 18.92
N ASN A 182 13.44 2.33 20.07
CA ASN A 182 12.55 3.25 20.79
C ASN A 182 12.22 4.50 19.95
N ALA A 183 11.15 5.19 20.32
CA ALA A 183 10.73 6.43 19.67
C ALA A 183 11.88 7.45 19.57
N LEU A 184 11.87 8.23 18.49
CA LEU A 184 12.83 9.33 18.31
C LEU A 184 12.71 10.32 19.47
N SER A 185 13.86 10.73 20.03
CA SER A 185 13.94 11.83 21.00
C SER A 185 13.55 13.16 20.35
N ASP A 186 13.23 14.16 21.14
CA ASP A 186 12.88 15.50 20.63
C ASP A 186 13.99 16.14 19.78
N ALA A 187 15.26 15.83 20.08
CA ALA A 187 16.42 16.28 19.30
C ALA A 187 16.53 15.58 17.93
N GLU A 188 16.09 14.33 17.83
CA GLU A 188 16.06 13.55 16.59
C GLU A 188 14.86 13.84 15.72
N ARG A 189 13.73 14.25 16.34
CA ARG A 189 12.48 14.53 15.60
C ARG A 189 12.66 15.67 14.61
N ARG A 190 12.11 15.48 13.43
CA ARG A 190 11.96 16.55 12.45
C ARG A 190 10.50 17.00 12.42
N SER A 191 10.28 18.29 12.18
CA SER A 191 8.93 18.84 12.00
C SER A 191 8.39 18.38 10.65
N VAL A 192 7.74 17.20 10.64
CA VAL A 192 7.05 16.62 9.49
C VAL A 192 5.56 16.79 9.70
N THR A 193 4.88 17.28 8.67
CA THR A 193 3.45 17.52 8.70
C THR A 193 2.76 16.90 7.49
N VAL A 194 1.43 16.85 7.50
CA VAL A 194 0.63 16.39 6.36
C VAL A 194 0.87 17.19 5.08
N HIS A 195 1.40 18.42 5.18
CA HIS A 195 1.67 19.28 4.03
C HIS A 195 2.99 18.94 3.33
N ASP A 196 3.87 18.21 4.00
CA ASP A 196 5.16 17.85 3.44
C ASP A 196 5.03 16.73 2.38
N PRO A 197 5.91 16.69 1.38
CA PRO A 197 5.98 15.58 0.45
C PRO A 197 6.42 14.30 1.18
N ALA A 198 5.81 13.17 0.83
CA ALA A 198 6.14 11.86 1.38
C ALA A 198 6.70 10.90 0.34
N LEU A 199 6.02 10.79 -0.81
CA LEU A 199 6.35 9.80 -1.82
C LEU A 199 6.43 10.43 -3.22
N CYS A 200 7.21 9.79 -4.10
CA CYS A 200 7.08 9.92 -5.54
C CYS A 200 6.59 8.56 -6.09
N ILE A 201 5.44 8.55 -6.76
CA ILE A 201 4.86 7.37 -7.37
C ILE A 201 4.84 7.57 -8.88
N TYR A 202 5.36 6.59 -9.62
CA TYR A 202 5.49 6.71 -11.07
C TYR A 202 4.21 6.30 -11.78
N THR A 203 3.80 7.14 -12.74
CA THR A 203 2.65 6.90 -13.61
C THR A 203 3.10 6.79 -15.06
N SER A 204 2.33 6.11 -15.89
CA SER A 204 2.57 6.03 -17.33
C SER A 204 2.32 7.40 -17.96
N GLY A 205 3.39 8.11 -18.31
CA GLY A 205 3.28 9.37 -19.03
C GLY A 205 2.72 9.18 -20.44
N THR A 206 2.01 10.18 -20.96
CA THR A 206 1.54 10.24 -22.35
C THR A 206 2.66 10.16 -23.39
N THR A 207 3.90 10.43 -22.98
CA THR A 207 5.13 10.37 -23.80
C THR A 207 5.84 9.02 -23.74
N GLY A 208 5.28 8.00 -23.06
CA GLY A 208 5.86 6.66 -22.92
C GLY A 208 6.89 6.50 -21.81
N LEU A 209 7.47 7.58 -21.28
CA LEU A 209 8.39 7.52 -20.14
C LEU A 209 7.66 7.78 -18.81
N PRO A 210 8.05 7.10 -17.72
CA PRO A 210 7.41 7.29 -16.42
C PRO A 210 7.57 8.72 -15.90
N LYS A 211 6.48 9.29 -15.37
CA LYS A 211 6.49 10.57 -14.64
C LYS A 211 6.32 10.32 -13.15
N ALA A 212 7.09 11.03 -12.33
CA ALA A 212 7.02 10.93 -10.88
C ALA A 212 5.95 11.87 -10.33
N ALA A 213 4.81 11.34 -9.93
CA ALA A 213 3.76 12.09 -9.24
C ALA A 213 4.17 12.29 -7.77
N LYS A 214 4.20 13.56 -7.33
CA LYS A 214 4.47 13.92 -5.92
C LYS A 214 3.24 13.67 -5.07
N VAL A 215 3.41 12.93 -3.99
CA VAL A 215 2.36 12.55 -3.03
C VAL A 215 2.73 13.09 -1.67
N SER A 216 1.90 13.98 -1.11
CA SER A 216 2.08 14.53 0.23
C SER A 216 1.63 13.53 1.32
N HIS A 217 2.07 13.74 2.56
CA HIS A 217 1.55 13.00 3.71
C HIS A 217 0.03 13.17 3.85
N ALA A 218 -0.53 14.35 3.52
CA ALA A 218 -1.99 14.55 3.51
C ALA A 218 -2.68 13.55 2.59
N ARG A 219 -2.13 13.32 1.39
CA ARG A 219 -2.69 12.37 0.44
C ARG A 219 -2.53 10.92 0.90
N VAL A 220 -1.39 10.56 1.47
CA VAL A 220 -1.19 9.24 2.10
C VAL A 220 -2.23 9.01 3.19
N MET A 221 -2.44 9.99 4.08
CA MET A 221 -3.44 9.92 5.13
C MET A 221 -4.86 9.85 4.60
N GLN A 222 -5.18 10.68 3.60
CA GLN A 222 -6.50 10.66 2.95
C GLN A 222 -6.79 9.30 2.32
N TRP A 223 -5.88 8.74 1.54
CA TRP A 223 -6.05 7.41 0.96
C TRP A 223 -6.23 6.33 2.03
N SER A 224 -5.34 6.31 3.02
CA SER A 224 -5.40 5.30 4.09
C SER A 224 -6.73 5.36 4.86
N HIS A 225 -7.13 6.52 5.35
CA HIS A 225 -8.35 6.67 6.14
C HIS A 225 -9.63 6.58 5.30
N TRP A 226 -9.59 7.08 4.07
CA TRP A 226 -10.74 7.00 3.18
C TRP A 226 -11.07 5.55 2.82
N PHE A 227 -10.07 4.78 2.41
CA PHE A 227 -10.26 3.37 2.11
C PHE A 227 -10.62 2.55 3.36
N ALA A 228 -10.04 2.86 4.53
CA ALA A 228 -10.45 2.25 5.79
C ALA A 228 -11.96 2.46 6.05
N GLY A 229 -12.45 3.68 5.88
CA GLY A 229 -13.87 4.03 6.04
C GLY A 229 -14.79 3.37 5.00
N MET A 230 -14.39 3.37 3.72
CA MET A 230 -15.17 2.76 2.65
C MET A 230 -15.26 1.23 2.82
N MET A 231 -14.19 0.57 3.25
CA MET A 231 -14.14 -0.88 3.49
C MET A 231 -14.68 -1.29 4.86
N ASP A 232 -15.01 -0.35 5.73
CA ASP A 232 -15.31 -0.64 7.13
C ASP A 232 -14.20 -1.49 7.79
N ALA A 233 -12.96 -1.06 7.57
CA ALA A 233 -11.81 -1.82 8.04
C ALA A 233 -11.73 -1.82 9.56
N GLN A 234 -11.56 -3.01 10.15
CA GLN A 234 -11.52 -3.26 11.58
C GLN A 234 -10.13 -3.75 12.01
N PRO A 235 -9.78 -3.63 13.30
CA PRO A 235 -8.52 -4.14 13.83
C PRO A 235 -8.28 -5.64 13.62
N GLU A 236 -9.34 -6.42 13.47
CA GLU A 236 -9.31 -7.87 13.24
C GLU A 236 -9.15 -8.23 11.77
N ASP A 237 -9.28 -7.26 10.87
CA ASP A 237 -9.18 -7.51 9.44
C ASP A 237 -7.73 -7.78 9.01
N ARG A 238 -7.64 -8.65 8.02
CA ARG A 238 -6.39 -9.01 7.38
C ARG A 238 -6.53 -8.95 5.87
N MET A 239 -5.75 -8.04 5.26
CA MET A 239 -5.75 -7.83 3.81
C MET A 239 -4.70 -8.69 3.13
N TYR A 240 -5.09 -9.47 2.14
CA TYR A 240 -4.14 -10.11 1.22
C TYR A 240 -3.73 -9.13 0.12
N ASN A 241 -2.45 -8.80 0.05
CA ASN A 241 -1.89 -7.88 -0.94
C ASN A 241 -0.77 -8.55 -1.75
N CYS A 242 -1.04 -8.81 -3.01
CA CYS A 242 -0.09 -9.34 -3.99
C CYS A 242 0.17 -8.36 -5.14
N LEU A 243 -0.37 -7.14 -5.04
CA LEU A 243 -0.16 -6.08 -6.03
C LEU A 243 1.21 -5.40 -5.81
N PRO A 244 1.82 -4.85 -6.88
CA PRO A 244 3.11 -4.19 -6.76
C PRO A 244 3.07 -3.00 -5.80
N MET A 245 3.99 -2.98 -4.82
CA MET A 245 4.04 -1.95 -3.79
C MET A 245 4.61 -0.62 -4.31
N TYR A 246 5.18 -0.58 -5.48
CA TYR A 246 5.57 0.68 -6.13
C TYR A 246 4.39 1.45 -6.76
N HIS A 247 3.19 0.86 -6.82
CA HIS A 247 1.96 1.56 -7.22
C HIS A 247 1.15 2.02 -6.01
N SER A 248 0.39 3.10 -6.17
CA SER A 248 -0.47 3.66 -5.11
C SER A 248 -1.44 2.63 -4.52
N VAL A 249 -2.00 1.77 -5.35
CA VAL A 249 -2.98 0.75 -4.95
C VAL A 249 -2.34 -0.30 -4.03
N GLY A 250 -1.28 -0.97 -4.48
CA GLY A 250 -0.60 -2.01 -3.69
C GLY A 250 0.34 -1.48 -2.61
N GLY A 251 0.89 -0.26 -2.78
CA GLY A 251 1.91 0.30 -1.91
C GLY A 251 1.39 1.28 -0.84
N VAL A 252 0.19 1.86 -1.02
CA VAL A 252 -0.32 2.86 -0.08
C VAL A 252 -1.77 2.59 0.31
N GLN A 253 -2.69 2.43 -0.66
CA GLN A 253 -4.12 2.41 -0.38
C GLN A 253 -4.54 1.21 0.46
N ALA A 254 -4.25 -0.02 -0.02
CA ALA A 254 -4.63 -1.24 0.72
C ALA A 254 -3.90 -1.38 2.05
N PRO A 255 -2.55 -1.31 2.06
CA PRO A 255 -1.82 -1.45 3.31
C PRO A 255 -2.10 -0.30 4.27
N GLY A 256 -2.14 0.94 3.76
CA GLY A 256 -2.44 2.13 4.56
C GLY A 256 -3.81 2.08 5.21
N ALA A 257 -4.83 1.53 4.53
CA ALA A 257 -6.16 1.38 5.11
C ALA A 257 -6.17 0.44 6.32
N LEU A 258 -5.48 -0.70 6.23
CA LEU A 258 -5.39 -1.64 7.35
C LEU A 258 -4.52 -1.08 8.48
N LEU A 259 -3.38 -0.46 8.16
CA LEU A 259 -2.55 0.19 9.18
C LEU A 259 -3.29 1.34 9.88
N ALA A 260 -4.12 2.11 9.15
CA ALA A 260 -4.94 3.16 9.76
C ALA A 260 -6.02 2.61 10.71
N ALA A 261 -6.59 1.44 10.39
CA ALA A 261 -7.60 0.76 11.21
C ALA A 261 -7.02 -0.11 12.33
N GLY A 262 -5.72 -0.34 12.37
CA GLY A 262 -5.07 -1.25 13.33
C GLY A 262 -5.16 -2.72 12.92
N GLY A 263 -5.52 -3.03 11.67
CA GLY A 263 -5.56 -4.36 11.09
C GLY A 263 -4.19 -4.83 10.58
N SER A 264 -4.16 -5.88 9.77
CA SER A 264 -2.91 -6.46 9.26
C SER A 264 -2.93 -6.67 7.75
N VAL A 265 -1.73 -6.74 7.15
CA VAL A 265 -1.55 -6.98 5.72
C VAL A 265 -0.62 -8.16 5.48
N VAL A 266 -1.08 -9.15 4.73
CA VAL A 266 -0.26 -10.22 4.18
C VAL A 266 0.31 -9.76 2.85
N ILE A 267 1.61 -9.64 2.78
CA ILE A 267 2.34 -9.15 1.61
C ILE A 267 2.94 -10.33 0.85
N ARG A 268 2.56 -10.44 -0.42
CA ARG A 268 3.17 -11.42 -1.33
C ARG A 268 4.10 -10.71 -2.29
N GLU A 269 5.26 -11.31 -2.54
CA GLU A 269 6.22 -10.75 -3.49
C GLU A 269 5.62 -10.62 -4.88
N ARG A 270 4.83 -11.63 -5.30
CA ARG A 270 4.20 -11.69 -6.63
C ARG A 270 2.82 -12.33 -6.54
N PHE A 271 1.97 -11.96 -7.47
CA PHE A 271 0.71 -12.66 -7.72
C PHE A 271 0.97 -14.08 -8.24
N SER A 272 0.19 -15.03 -7.72
CA SER A 272 0.13 -16.40 -8.22
C SER A 272 -1.31 -16.90 -8.15
N ALA A 273 -1.94 -17.07 -9.30
CA ALA A 273 -3.33 -17.51 -9.36
C ALA A 273 -3.54 -18.89 -8.70
N GLY A 274 -2.60 -19.81 -8.88
CA GLY A 274 -2.68 -21.16 -8.29
C GLY A 274 -2.48 -21.22 -6.77
N ARG A 275 -1.85 -20.18 -6.17
CA ARG A 275 -1.61 -20.12 -4.72
C ARG A 275 -2.56 -19.16 -3.98
N PHE A 276 -3.30 -18.35 -4.71
CA PHE A 276 -4.06 -17.23 -4.16
C PHE A 276 -5.01 -17.67 -3.03
N TRP A 277 -5.90 -18.62 -3.31
CA TRP A 277 -6.91 -19.05 -2.33
C TRP A 277 -6.32 -19.90 -1.20
N SER A 278 -5.32 -20.72 -1.48
CA SER A 278 -4.60 -21.44 -0.42
C SER A 278 -3.82 -20.50 0.51
N ASP A 279 -3.24 -19.43 -0.02
CA ASP A 279 -2.59 -18.39 0.79
C ASP A 279 -3.62 -17.63 1.64
N ILE A 280 -4.75 -17.22 1.05
CA ILE A 280 -5.85 -16.54 1.75
C ILE A 280 -6.36 -17.40 2.92
N ALA A 281 -6.59 -18.68 2.70
CA ALA A 281 -7.04 -19.61 3.75
C ALA A 281 -5.96 -19.80 4.83
N ARG A 282 -4.71 -20.02 4.43
CA ARG A 282 -3.57 -20.21 5.35
C ARG A 282 -3.35 -19.01 6.26
N TRP A 283 -3.44 -17.80 5.72
CA TRP A 283 -3.23 -16.57 6.46
C TRP A 283 -4.50 -16.03 7.12
N ASP A 284 -5.62 -16.73 6.99
CA ASP A 284 -6.92 -16.31 7.53
C ASP A 284 -7.30 -14.88 7.12
N CYS A 285 -7.14 -14.56 5.82
CA CYS A 285 -7.43 -13.23 5.31
C CYS A 285 -8.94 -12.97 5.25
N THR A 286 -9.34 -11.75 5.60
CA THR A 286 -10.75 -11.28 5.56
C THR A 286 -11.03 -10.38 4.36
N MET A 287 -9.97 -9.84 3.75
CA MET A 287 -10.03 -8.97 2.59
C MET A 287 -8.91 -9.29 1.60
N PHE A 288 -9.10 -8.93 0.34
CA PHE A 288 -8.00 -8.85 -0.62
C PHE A 288 -8.13 -7.65 -1.54
N GLN A 289 -6.98 -7.20 -2.05
CA GLN A 289 -6.94 -6.17 -3.08
C GLN A 289 -6.70 -6.77 -4.45
N TYR A 290 -7.39 -6.24 -5.47
CA TYR A 290 -7.30 -6.73 -6.84
C TYR A 290 -7.14 -5.60 -7.87
N ILE A 291 -6.70 -6.01 -9.06
CA ILE A 291 -6.97 -5.34 -10.34
C ILE A 291 -7.77 -6.32 -11.19
N GLY A 292 -8.63 -5.83 -12.09
CA GLY A 292 -9.60 -6.67 -12.82
C GLY A 292 -8.99 -7.84 -13.57
N GLU A 293 -7.78 -7.68 -14.10
CA GLU A 293 -7.04 -8.77 -14.81
C GLU A 293 -6.66 -9.92 -13.86
N LEU A 294 -6.29 -9.60 -12.61
CA LEU A 294 -6.03 -10.62 -11.58
C LEU A 294 -7.26 -11.51 -11.36
N CYS A 295 -8.45 -10.92 -11.32
CA CYS A 295 -9.71 -11.65 -11.15
C CYS A 295 -10.00 -12.60 -12.33
N ARG A 296 -9.62 -12.20 -13.55
CA ARG A 296 -9.73 -13.08 -14.72
C ARG A 296 -8.83 -14.30 -14.60
N TYR A 297 -7.58 -14.13 -14.16
CA TYR A 297 -6.68 -15.25 -13.94
C TYR A 297 -7.22 -16.19 -12.85
N LEU A 298 -7.78 -15.68 -11.75
CA LEU A 298 -8.40 -16.52 -10.71
C LEU A 298 -9.54 -17.36 -11.25
N LEU A 299 -10.42 -16.79 -12.09
CA LEU A 299 -11.53 -17.52 -12.70
C LEU A 299 -11.07 -18.63 -13.66
N ASN A 300 -9.86 -18.55 -14.21
CA ASN A 300 -9.31 -19.54 -15.13
C ASN A 300 -8.52 -20.65 -14.40
N THR A 301 -8.39 -20.61 -13.08
CA THR A 301 -7.77 -21.69 -12.30
C THR A 301 -8.69 -22.90 -12.20
N PRO A 302 -8.16 -24.13 -12.07
CA PRO A 302 -8.98 -25.29 -11.69
C PRO A 302 -9.73 -25.06 -10.38
N LEU A 303 -10.86 -25.74 -10.21
CA LEU A 303 -11.61 -25.70 -8.94
C LEU A 303 -10.78 -26.36 -7.82
N THR A 304 -10.78 -25.74 -6.65
CA THR A 304 -10.10 -26.25 -5.47
C THR A 304 -11.00 -26.16 -4.24
N PRO A 305 -10.76 -26.98 -3.19
CA PRO A 305 -11.47 -26.84 -1.92
C PRO A 305 -11.34 -25.45 -1.30
N HIS A 306 -10.24 -24.75 -1.58
CA HIS A 306 -9.99 -23.40 -1.05
C HIS A 306 -10.83 -22.31 -1.70
N ASP A 307 -11.48 -22.57 -2.83
CA ASP A 307 -12.32 -21.59 -3.54
C ASP A 307 -13.43 -21.01 -2.62
N LYS A 308 -13.89 -21.78 -1.64
CA LYS A 308 -14.93 -21.36 -0.68
C LYS A 308 -14.54 -21.56 0.79
N ALA A 309 -13.40 -22.19 1.07
CA ALA A 309 -12.92 -22.43 2.42
C ALA A 309 -12.06 -21.26 2.94
N HIS A 310 -12.66 -20.08 3.02
CA HIS A 310 -12.01 -18.85 3.48
C HIS A 310 -12.99 -17.90 4.19
N ARG A 311 -12.46 -16.86 4.82
CA ARG A 311 -13.23 -15.85 5.57
C ARG A 311 -13.29 -14.49 4.87
N ILE A 312 -13.08 -14.46 3.55
CA ILE A 312 -13.15 -13.19 2.79
C ILE A 312 -14.54 -12.58 2.94
N ARG A 313 -14.59 -11.37 3.47
CA ARG A 313 -15.80 -10.55 3.57
C ARG A 313 -15.87 -9.47 2.49
N MET A 314 -14.71 -9.05 1.94
CA MET A 314 -14.66 -8.01 0.93
C MET A 314 -13.45 -8.16 0.00
N ALA A 315 -13.69 -7.91 -1.29
CA ALA A 315 -12.65 -7.61 -2.28
C ALA A 315 -12.69 -6.11 -2.62
N CYS A 316 -11.53 -5.45 -2.66
CA CYS A 316 -11.42 -4.04 -3.03
C CYS A 316 -10.47 -3.87 -4.21
N GLY A 317 -10.87 -3.13 -5.23
CA GLY A 317 -10.00 -2.94 -6.39
C GLY A 317 -10.60 -2.10 -7.50
N ASN A 318 -10.04 -2.23 -8.69
CA ASN A 318 -10.44 -1.47 -9.85
C ASN A 318 -10.31 -2.28 -11.15
N GLY A 319 -11.11 -1.90 -12.15
CA GLY A 319 -11.07 -2.49 -13.49
C GLY A 319 -11.81 -3.83 -13.62
N LEU A 320 -12.78 -4.12 -12.76
CA LEU A 320 -13.55 -5.36 -12.78
C LEU A 320 -14.74 -5.26 -13.77
N ALA A 321 -14.69 -6.01 -14.87
CA ALA A 321 -15.80 -6.09 -15.80
C ALA A 321 -17.03 -6.78 -15.17
N GLY A 322 -18.24 -6.35 -15.55
CA GLY A 322 -19.47 -6.83 -14.93
C GLY A 322 -19.68 -8.35 -15.02
N GLU A 323 -19.32 -8.95 -16.13
CA GLU A 323 -19.38 -10.43 -16.32
C GLU A 323 -18.39 -11.17 -15.41
N VAL A 324 -17.20 -10.59 -15.19
CA VAL A 324 -16.18 -11.14 -14.30
C VAL A 324 -16.63 -11.02 -12.85
N TRP A 325 -17.28 -9.89 -12.50
CA TRP A 325 -17.82 -9.62 -11.17
C TRP A 325 -18.78 -10.71 -10.70
N ALA A 326 -19.84 -10.98 -11.47
CA ALA A 326 -20.85 -11.98 -11.10
C ALA A 326 -20.23 -13.37 -10.91
N ARG A 327 -19.37 -13.80 -11.86
CA ARG A 327 -18.69 -15.10 -11.80
C ARG A 327 -17.72 -15.19 -10.62
N LEU A 328 -17.03 -14.10 -10.27
CA LEU A 328 -16.11 -14.04 -9.12
C LEU A 328 -16.88 -14.23 -7.81
N GLN A 329 -18.01 -13.52 -7.64
CA GLN A 329 -18.86 -13.64 -6.45
C GLN A 329 -19.45 -15.04 -6.32
N GLU A 330 -19.96 -15.62 -7.39
CA GLU A 330 -20.56 -16.93 -7.39
C GLU A 330 -19.55 -18.03 -7.07
N ARG A 331 -18.42 -18.05 -7.80
CA ARG A 331 -17.41 -19.08 -7.65
C ARG A 331 -16.74 -19.05 -6.26
N PHE A 332 -16.35 -17.87 -5.80
CA PHE A 332 -15.57 -17.72 -4.59
C PHE A 332 -16.38 -17.22 -3.39
N SER A 333 -17.71 -17.12 -3.52
CA SER A 333 -18.59 -16.70 -2.42
C SER A 333 -18.18 -15.39 -1.74
N ILE A 334 -17.76 -14.39 -2.54
CA ILE A 334 -17.31 -13.09 -2.02
C ILE A 334 -18.54 -12.22 -1.72
N PRO A 335 -18.82 -11.86 -0.44
CA PRO A 335 -20.03 -11.13 -0.08
C PRO A 335 -20.08 -9.72 -0.65
N GLN A 336 -18.94 -9.02 -0.67
CA GLN A 336 -18.87 -7.63 -1.09
C GLN A 336 -17.68 -7.38 -2.00
N ILE A 337 -17.90 -6.59 -3.04
CA ILE A 337 -16.86 -6.06 -3.92
C ILE A 337 -16.97 -4.54 -3.92
N LEU A 338 -15.92 -3.87 -3.51
CA LEU A 338 -15.77 -2.42 -3.58
C LEU A 338 -14.92 -2.07 -4.80
N GLU A 339 -15.57 -1.69 -5.87
CA GLU A 339 -14.89 -1.16 -7.06
C GLU A 339 -14.65 0.33 -6.89
N PHE A 340 -13.52 0.83 -7.38
CA PHE A 340 -13.23 2.24 -7.37
C PHE A 340 -12.47 2.70 -8.62
N TYR A 341 -12.49 3.99 -8.88
CA TYR A 341 -11.61 4.66 -9.84
C TYR A 341 -10.90 5.82 -9.15
N ALA A 342 -9.59 5.90 -9.31
CA ALA A 342 -8.79 7.02 -8.82
C ALA A 342 -7.54 7.19 -9.69
N SER A 343 -6.96 8.39 -9.71
CA SER A 343 -5.64 8.64 -10.28
C SER A 343 -4.62 8.98 -9.20
N THR A 344 -3.35 8.62 -9.44
CA THR A 344 -2.25 8.92 -8.51
C THR A 344 -2.01 10.42 -8.39
N GLU A 345 -2.19 11.17 -9.47
CA GLU A 345 -1.98 12.62 -9.54
C GLU A 345 -3.05 13.40 -8.76
N GLY A 346 -4.18 12.81 -8.50
CA GLY A 346 -5.31 13.44 -7.81
C GLY A 346 -6.55 13.55 -8.68
N GLY A 347 -7.48 14.40 -8.28
CA GLY A 347 -8.78 14.54 -8.90
C GLY A 347 -9.87 13.82 -8.10
N VAL A 348 -10.96 13.48 -8.76
CA VAL A 348 -12.11 12.83 -8.14
C VAL A 348 -11.90 11.32 -8.08
N SER A 349 -12.15 10.73 -6.91
CA SER A 349 -12.26 9.28 -6.76
C SER A 349 -13.73 8.88 -6.81
N LEU A 350 -14.03 7.86 -7.62
CA LEU A 350 -15.36 7.26 -7.71
C LEU A 350 -15.37 5.95 -6.95
N PHE A 351 -16.45 5.66 -6.23
CA PHE A 351 -16.61 4.40 -5.50
C PHE A 351 -17.97 3.78 -5.80
N ASN A 352 -17.95 2.51 -6.10
CA ASN A 352 -19.16 1.70 -6.26
C ASN A 352 -19.53 1.05 -4.91
N ALA A 353 -19.96 1.88 -3.98
CA ALA A 353 -20.39 1.46 -2.65
C ALA A 353 -21.74 0.72 -2.65
N GLU A 354 -22.51 0.83 -3.73
CA GLU A 354 -23.76 0.13 -3.94
C GLU A 354 -23.56 -1.33 -4.37
N GLY A 355 -22.34 -1.73 -4.77
CA GLY A 355 -22.05 -3.08 -5.25
C GLY A 355 -22.72 -3.43 -6.60
N LYS A 356 -22.93 -2.43 -7.47
CA LYS A 356 -23.55 -2.63 -8.78
C LYS A 356 -22.56 -3.20 -9.78
N PRO A 357 -22.71 -4.45 -10.25
CA PRO A 357 -21.79 -5.06 -11.19
C PRO A 357 -21.57 -4.22 -12.45
N GLY A 358 -20.31 -4.04 -12.85
CA GLY A 358 -19.92 -3.29 -14.04
C GLY A 358 -19.96 -1.77 -13.90
N ALA A 359 -20.40 -1.22 -12.77
CA ALA A 359 -20.32 0.20 -12.51
C ALA A 359 -18.97 0.56 -11.83
N VAL A 360 -18.35 1.63 -12.28
CA VAL A 360 -17.11 2.16 -11.67
C VAL A 360 -17.39 2.83 -10.32
N GLY A 361 -18.59 3.38 -10.17
CA GLY A 361 -19.00 4.11 -8.98
C GLY A 361 -19.44 5.54 -9.28
N ARG A 362 -19.70 6.29 -8.23
CA ARG A 362 -20.12 7.70 -8.31
C ARG A 362 -19.63 8.51 -7.11
N VAL A 363 -19.72 9.82 -7.23
CA VAL A 363 -19.69 10.74 -6.09
C VAL A 363 -21.16 11.00 -5.69
N PRO A 364 -21.52 10.82 -4.42
CA PRO A 364 -22.87 11.16 -3.96
C PRO A 364 -23.17 12.64 -4.15
N GLY A 365 -24.46 12.99 -4.48
CA GLY A 365 -24.85 14.36 -4.76
C GLY A 365 -24.58 15.36 -3.62
N TYR A 366 -24.57 14.91 -2.36
CA TYR A 366 -24.24 15.74 -1.20
C TYR A 366 -22.74 16.04 -1.03
N LEU A 367 -21.88 15.49 -1.90
CA LEU A 367 -20.43 15.75 -1.97
C LEU A 367 -20.03 16.51 -3.25
N THR A 368 -20.99 16.94 -4.06
CA THR A 368 -20.72 17.60 -5.34
C THR A 368 -20.77 19.13 -5.26
N HIS A 369 -20.79 19.72 -4.07
CA HIS A 369 -20.86 21.17 -3.84
C HIS A 369 -19.56 21.69 -3.26
#